data_451eb848c60ca9fb7e4c37f51e73597a
#
_entry.id   451eb848c60ca9fb7e4c37f51e73597a
#
_cell.length_a   1.000
_cell.length_b   1.000
_cell.length_c   1.000
_cell.angle_alpha   90.00
_cell.angle_beta   90.00
_cell.angle_gamma   90.00
#
_symmetry.space_group_name_H-M   'P 1'
#
loop_
_entity.id
_entity.type
_entity.pdbx_description
1 polymer ?
#
loop_
_entity_poly.entity_id
_entity_poly.type
_entity_poly.pdbx_seq_one_letter_code
_entity_poly.pdbx_strand_id
1 'polypeptide(L)'
;SFDYFETRNDQEAFLLESKLIKQYRPHYNIQMKDDKRYPLLKIPKGEKLPRFQLARVRKDDGARYFGPFVHSQALYATQEWLNRHFRLRTCKAKNPGLHEFKHCHADVIRNCSAPCIGRISVSDYNRNFDQAARLLEGTGKKSTLDELTREMMQASDELDFERAAYLRDIRDNLVKVLEPARRFQKGTPNLPGTVRPEEDMKELGLALGLEEPPAIMECFDISNVSSNHIVASMVRFTNGKPDNKAYRRYRIRTVDGQNDFASMSEVIRRRYSRILAESDAVASRPADMTLYQWLKKLSGEGKAPIKVPEDRKSVVE
;
A
#
# COMPACT_ATOMS: atom_id res chain seq x y z
N SER A 1 -20.13 -13.38 30.22
CA SER A 1 -19.72 -14.53 29.41
C SER A 1 -18.42 -14.19 28.69
N PHE A 2 -17.58 -15.13 28.49
CA PHE A 2 -16.38 -15.01 27.67
C PHE A 2 -16.31 -16.23 26.76
N ASP A 3 -15.72 -16.03 25.56
CA ASP A 3 -15.44 -17.07 24.60
C ASP A 3 -13.92 -17.13 24.36
N TYR A 4 -13.42 -18.27 23.95
CA TYR A 4 -12.04 -18.46 23.60
C TYR A 4 -11.89 -19.18 22.26
N PHE A 5 -10.80 -18.88 21.57
CA PHE A 5 -10.45 -19.52 20.31
C PHE A 5 -9.03 -20.11 20.44
N GLU A 6 -8.91 -21.39 20.20
CA GLU A 6 -7.60 -22.03 20.15
C GLU A 6 -6.91 -21.74 18.82
N THR A 7 -5.67 -21.28 18.92
CA THR A 7 -4.79 -21.06 17.78
C THR A 7 -3.60 -21.99 17.83
N ARG A 8 -2.97 -22.26 16.69
CA ARG A 8 -1.82 -23.20 16.65
C ARG A 8 -0.51 -22.56 17.08
N ASN A 9 -0.39 -21.25 16.93
CA ASN A 9 0.80 -20.51 17.28
C ASN A 9 0.45 -19.03 17.53
N ASP A 10 1.44 -18.30 18.06
CA ASP A 10 1.30 -16.88 18.40
C ASP A 10 0.94 -16.01 17.21
N GLN A 11 1.44 -16.34 16.00
CA GLN A 11 1.12 -15.56 14.80
C GLN A 11 -0.37 -15.65 14.46
N GLU A 12 -0.96 -16.84 14.56
CA GLU A 12 -2.40 -17.02 14.37
C GLU A 12 -3.20 -16.27 15.43
N ALA A 13 -2.75 -16.30 16.69
CA ALA A 13 -3.40 -15.56 17.78
C ALA A 13 -3.42 -14.05 17.49
N PHE A 14 -2.28 -13.47 17.14
CA PHE A 14 -2.19 -12.04 16.79
C PHE A 14 -3.04 -11.66 15.58
N LEU A 15 -3.09 -12.49 14.54
CA LEU A 15 -3.92 -12.25 13.37
C LEU A 15 -5.41 -12.32 13.71
N LEU A 16 -5.81 -13.28 14.53
CA LEU A 16 -7.20 -13.42 14.99
C LEU A 16 -7.59 -12.26 15.91
N GLU A 17 -6.73 -11.90 16.89
CA GLU A 17 -6.94 -10.75 17.76
C GLU A 17 -7.14 -9.46 16.95
N SER A 18 -6.23 -9.16 16.02
CA SER A 18 -6.34 -8.00 15.15
C SER A 18 -7.65 -7.98 14.36
N LYS A 19 -8.12 -9.14 13.90
CA LYS A 19 -9.39 -9.28 13.20
C LYS A 19 -10.57 -9.00 14.12
N LEU A 20 -10.60 -9.59 15.30
CA LEU A 20 -11.69 -9.43 16.27
C LEU A 20 -11.79 -7.99 16.77
N ILE A 21 -10.64 -7.34 17.04
CA ILE A 21 -10.60 -5.94 17.45
C ILE A 21 -11.18 -5.03 16.36
N LYS A 22 -10.85 -5.28 15.09
CA LYS A 22 -11.40 -4.51 13.96
C LYS A 22 -12.88 -4.75 13.74
N GLN A 23 -13.33 -5.98 13.93
CA GLN A 23 -14.72 -6.38 13.76
C GLN A 23 -15.63 -5.83 14.86
N TYR A 24 -15.22 -5.98 16.13
CA TYR A 24 -16.05 -5.64 17.30
C TYR A 24 -15.75 -4.26 17.88
N ARG A 25 -14.60 -3.64 17.51
CA ARG A 25 -14.15 -2.33 18.00
C ARG A 25 -14.34 -2.15 19.53
N PRO A 26 -13.85 -3.08 20.37
CA PRO A 26 -14.09 -3.07 21.80
C PRO A 26 -13.57 -1.78 22.41
N HIS A 27 -14.31 -1.24 23.40
CA HIS A 27 -14.07 0.11 23.97
C HIS A 27 -12.68 0.27 24.57
N TYR A 28 -12.20 -0.75 25.27
CA TYR A 28 -10.93 -0.69 26.02
C TYR A 28 -9.68 -1.09 25.20
N ASN A 29 -9.82 -1.63 23.99
CA ASN A 29 -8.67 -1.88 23.13
C ASN A 29 -8.29 -0.60 22.40
N ILE A 30 -7.17 0.01 22.80
CA ILE A 30 -6.64 1.23 22.16
C ILE A 30 -5.80 0.88 20.94
N GLN A 31 -5.01 -0.19 21.02
CA GLN A 31 -4.17 -0.66 19.92
C GLN A 31 -4.99 -1.43 18.88
N MET A 32 -4.52 -1.47 17.64
CA MET A 32 -5.11 -2.21 16.50
C MET A 32 -6.49 -1.72 16.02
N LYS A 33 -7.06 -0.66 16.59
CA LYS A 33 -8.25 0.00 16.02
C LYS A 33 -7.95 0.74 14.73
N ASP A 34 -6.69 1.20 14.57
CA ASP A 34 -6.21 1.84 13.35
C ASP A 34 -6.04 0.83 12.22
N ASP A 35 -6.07 1.34 10.98
CA ASP A 35 -5.88 0.56 9.74
C ASP A 35 -4.45 0.00 9.55
N LYS A 36 -3.65 -0.10 10.61
CA LYS A 36 -2.32 -0.72 10.55
C LYS A 36 -2.47 -2.18 10.19
N ARG A 37 -2.16 -2.47 8.93
CA ARG A 37 -2.19 -3.83 8.38
C ARG A 37 -0.80 -4.44 8.47
N TYR A 38 -0.76 -5.71 8.77
CA TYR A 38 0.48 -6.47 8.73
C TYR A 38 1.07 -6.47 7.32
N PRO A 39 2.41 -6.35 7.19
CA PRO A 39 3.06 -6.33 5.89
C PRO A 39 2.94 -7.67 5.18
N LEU A 40 2.93 -7.58 3.85
CA LEU A 40 2.96 -8.68 2.91
C LEU A 40 4.22 -8.56 2.06
N LEU A 41 4.78 -9.65 1.59
CA LEU A 41 5.67 -9.65 0.43
C LEU A 41 4.88 -9.93 -0.84
N LYS A 42 5.15 -9.16 -1.88
CA LYS A 42 4.49 -9.22 -3.18
C LYS A 42 5.52 -9.48 -4.27
N ILE A 43 5.16 -10.36 -5.20
CA ILE A 43 5.85 -10.55 -6.49
C ILE A 43 4.91 -10.02 -7.58
N PRO A 44 5.22 -8.90 -8.24
CA PRO A 44 4.40 -8.37 -9.33
C PRO A 44 4.31 -9.34 -10.50
N LYS A 45 3.15 -9.40 -11.15
CA LYS A 45 2.96 -10.18 -12.37
C LYS A 45 3.62 -9.48 -13.57
N GLY A 46 4.26 -10.25 -14.44
CA GLY A 46 4.73 -9.78 -15.76
C GLY A 46 6.02 -8.94 -15.71
N GLU A 47 6.78 -8.94 -14.62
CA GLU A 47 8.15 -8.40 -14.61
C GLU A 47 9.12 -9.46 -15.18
N LYS A 48 9.89 -9.08 -16.21
CA LYS A 48 10.95 -9.94 -16.80
C LYS A 48 12.02 -10.32 -15.79
N LEU A 49 12.33 -9.38 -14.90
CA LEU A 49 13.26 -9.53 -13.79
C LEU A 49 12.49 -9.27 -12.48
N PRO A 50 11.86 -10.30 -11.88
CA PRO A 50 11.03 -10.11 -10.69
C PRO A 50 11.84 -9.64 -9.48
N ARG A 51 11.15 -9.03 -8.53
CA ARG A 51 11.71 -8.61 -7.23
C ARG A 51 10.67 -8.71 -6.15
N PHE A 52 11.12 -8.84 -4.91
CA PHE A 52 10.23 -8.73 -3.75
C PHE A 52 9.85 -7.27 -3.49
N GLN A 53 8.57 -7.03 -3.27
CA GLN A 53 8.03 -5.73 -2.88
C GLN A 53 7.23 -5.88 -1.60
N LEU A 54 7.31 -4.88 -0.74
CA LEU A 54 6.44 -4.79 0.43
C LEU A 54 5.08 -4.26 0.02
N ALA A 55 4.03 -4.88 0.54
CA ALA A 55 2.66 -4.45 0.38
C ALA A 55 1.94 -4.51 1.74
N ARG A 56 0.90 -3.72 1.92
CA ARG A 56 0.03 -3.77 3.12
C ARG A 56 -1.37 -4.27 2.80
N VAL A 57 -1.68 -4.36 1.51
CA VAL A 57 -2.99 -4.74 1.00
C VAL A 57 -2.79 -5.74 -0.13
N ARG A 58 -3.53 -6.84 -0.09
CA ARG A 58 -3.62 -7.76 -1.21
C ARG A 58 -4.62 -7.18 -2.22
N LYS A 59 -4.19 -7.08 -3.47
CA LYS A 59 -5.03 -6.64 -4.58
C LYS A 59 -5.26 -7.81 -5.53
N ASP A 60 -6.36 -7.79 -6.25
CA ASP A 60 -6.59 -8.73 -7.34
C ASP A 60 -5.91 -8.21 -8.63
N ASP A 61 -4.58 -8.27 -8.62
CA ASP A 61 -3.71 -7.81 -9.71
C ASP A 61 -2.90 -8.97 -10.34
N GLY A 62 -3.28 -10.19 -10.00
CA GLY A 62 -2.60 -11.41 -10.44
C GLY A 62 -1.18 -11.57 -9.89
N ALA A 63 -0.73 -10.72 -8.95
CA ALA A 63 0.55 -10.86 -8.28
C ALA A 63 0.52 -11.98 -7.22
N ARG A 64 1.68 -12.57 -6.93
CA ARG A 64 1.82 -13.52 -5.82
C ARG A 64 2.07 -12.74 -4.53
N TYR A 65 1.37 -13.15 -3.46
CA TYR A 65 1.47 -12.52 -2.14
C TYR A 65 1.79 -13.57 -1.09
N PHE A 66 2.74 -13.24 -0.20
CA PHE A 66 3.13 -14.04 0.96
C PHE A 66 2.78 -13.28 2.23
N GLY A 67 2.40 -13.99 3.26
CA GLY A 67 1.96 -13.42 4.54
C GLY A 67 0.44 -13.30 4.65
N PRO A 68 -0.14 -12.56 5.59
CA PRO A 68 0.48 -11.45 6.34
C PRO A 68 1.51 -11.89 7.39
N PHE A 69 2.53 -11.04 7.63
CA PHE A 69 3.59 -11.30 8.58
C PHE A 69 3.45 -10.41 9.82
N VAL A 70 3.30 -11.02 10.98
CA VAL A 70 3.13 -10.31 12.25
C VAL A 70 4.41 -9.59 12.66
N HIS A 71 5.55 -10.22 12.48
CA HIS A 71 6.87 -9.69 12.87
C HIS A 71 7.50 -8.90 11.72
N SER A 72 7.17 -7.61 11.62
CA SER A 72 7.65 -6.74 10.52
C SER A 72 9.19 -6.67 10.45
N GLN A 73 9.88 -6.58 11.59
CA GLN A 73 11.35 -6.53 11.63
C GLN A 73 11.96 -7.83 11.11
N ALA A 74 11.43 -8.98 11.53
CA ALA A 74 11.87 -10.28 11.03
C ALA A 74 11.64 -10.41 9.52
N LEU A 75 10.52 -9.90 9.01
CA LEU A 75 10.25 -9.87 7.58
C LEU A 75 11.27 -9.02 6.79
N TYR A 76 11.60 -7.82 7.28
CA TYR A 76 12.57 -6.96 6.60
C TYR A 76 13.97 -7.58 6.60
N ALA A 77 14.42 -8.13 7.73
CA ALA A 77 15.68 -8.82 7.83
C ALA A 77 15.73 -10.07 6.91
N THR A 78 14.65 -10.85 6.88
CA THR A 78 14.51 -12.00 5.98
C THR A 78 14.55 -11.56 4.50
N GLN A 79 13.84 -10.50 4.12
CA GLN A 79 13.85 -9.99 2.76
C GLN A 79 15.25 -9.52 2.35
N GLU A 80 15.95 -8.83 3.24
CA GLU A 80 17.33 -8.39 2.98
C GLU A 80 18.27 -9.59 2.79
N TRP A 81 18.18 -10.57 3.67
CA TRP A 81 18.96 -11.79 3.56
C TRP A 81 18.65 -12.56 2.27
N LEU A 82 17.37 -12.74 1.90
CA LEU A 82 16.98 -13.38 0.63
C LEU A 82 17.58 -12.65 -0.56
N ASN A 83 17.51 -11.32 -0.56
CA ASN A 83 18.06 -10.54 -1.65
C ASN A 83 19.59 -10.72 -1.78
N ARG A 84 20.31 -10.78 -0.67
CA ARG A 84 21.76 -10.99 -0.66
C ARG A 84 22.15 -12.44 -1.00
N HIS A 85 21.50 -13.41 -0.39
CA HIS A 85 21.80 -14.84 -0.54
C HIS A 85 21.55 -15.32 -1.98
N PHE A 86 20.40 -14.95 -2.56
CA PHE A 86 20.04 -15.30 -3.93
C PHE A 86 20.47 -14.25 -4.97
N ARG A 87 21.24 -13.24 -4.58
CA ARG A 87 21.77 -12.18 -5.43
C ARG A 87 20.71 -11.43 -6.23
N LEU A 88 19.56 -11.14 -5.58
CA LEU A 88 18.40 -10.54 -6.21
C LEU A 88 18.53 -9.02 -6.32
N ARG A 89 17.86 -8.45 -7.31
CA ARG A 89 17.78 -7.01 -7.47
C ARG A 89 16.83 -6.36 -6.46
N THR A 90 17.17 -5.16 -6.01
CA THR A 90 16.36 -4.34 -5.12
C THR A 90 15.88 -3.03 -5.75
N CYS A 91 16.35 -2.69 -6.95
CA CYS A 91 16.01 -1.47 -7.66
C CYS A 91 14.51 -1.39 -7.98
N LYS A 92 13.95 -0.16 -7.95
CA LYS A 92 12.51 0.06 -8.11
C LYS A 92 12.03 0.05 -9.56
N ALA A 93 12.93 0.25 -10.55
CA ALA A 93 12.57 0.24 -11.96
C ALA A 93 11.92 -1.08 -12.37
N LYS A 94 10.85 -1.00 -13.18
CA LYS A 94 10.15 -2.20 -13.66
C LYS A 94 11.03 -2.99 -14.63
N ASN A 95 11.66 -2.29 -15.56
CA ASN A 95 12.60 -2.83 -16.55
C ASN A 95 13.94 -2.10 -16.40
N PRO A 96 14.79 -2.50 -15.43
CA PRO A 96 16.08 -1.84 -15.24
C PRO A 96 17.04 -2.16 -16.39
N GLY A 97 17.83 -1.17 -16.79
CA GLY A 97 18.80 -1.27 -17.85
C GLY A 97 20.12 -0.59 -17.48
N LEU A 98 20.93 -0.28 -18.51
CA LEU A 98 22.24 0.36 -18.33
C LEU A 98 22.13 1.74 -17.65
N HIS A 99 21.04 2.48 -17.90
CA HIS A 99 20.82 3.78 -17.28
C HIS A 99 20.69 3.67 -15.74
N GLU A 100 19.87 2.75 -15.27
CA GLU A 100 19.73 2.52 -13.82
C GLU A 100 20.99 1.96 -13.21
N PHE A 101 21.75 1.14 -13.94
CA PHE A 101 22.99 0.57 -13.45
C PHE A 101 24.06 1.62 -13.18
N LYS A 102 24.20 2.66 -14.02
CA LYS A 102 25.16 3.76 -13.81
C LYS A 102 25.01 4.46 -12.46
N HIS A 103 23.81 4.47 -11.91
CA HIS A 103 23.48 5.10 -10.62
C HIS A 103 23.23 4.10 -9.49
N CYS A 104 23.55 2.82 -9.72
CA CYS A 104 23.25 1.73 -8.81
C CYS A 104 24.53 1.02 -8.39
N HIS A 105 24.84 1.05 -7.11
CA HIS A 105 25.97 0.30 -6.53
C HIS A 105 25.50 -1.00 -5.83
N ALA A 106 24.29 -1.51 -6.17
CA ALA A 106 23.71 -2.67 -5.52
C ALA A 106 24.45 -3.98 -5.81
N ASP A 107 25.21 -4.07 -6.92
CA ASP A 107 26.06 -5.22 -7.22
C ASP A 107 27.24 -5.34 -6.26
N VAL A 108 27.76 -4.20 -5.76
CA VAL A 108 28.84 -4.17 -4.77
C VAL A 108 28.30 -4.23 -3.33
N ILE A 109 27.36 -3.33 -3.00
CA ILE A 109 26.89 -3.17 -1.60
C ILE A 109 25.94 -4.29 -1.18
N ARG A 110 25.08 -4.77 -2.09
CA ARG A 110 23.98 -5.71 -1.80
C ARG A 110 24.12 -7.06 -2.49
N ASN A 111 25.27 -7.32 -3.09
CA ASN A 111 25.55 -8.57 -3.80
C ASN A 111 24.54 -8.89 -4.93
N CYS A 112 23.99 -7.88 -5.60
CA CYS A 112 23.06 -8.06 -6.73
C CYS A 112 23.81 -8.65 -7.93
N SER A 113 23.23 -9.65 -8.60
CA SER A 113 23.80 -10.29 -9.80
C SER A 113 23.79 -9.41 -11.05
N ALA A 114 23.31 -8.17 -10.97
CA ALA A 114 23.24 -7.18 -12.06
C ALA A 114 22.61 -7.73 -13.37
N PRO A 115 21.40 -8.29 -13.32
CA PRO A 115 20.75 -8.82 -14.51
C PRO A 115 20.35 -7.74 -15.52
N CYS A 116 20.32 -6.47 -15.08
CA CYS A 116 19.98 -5.31 -15.91
C CYS A 116 21.03 -5.00 -17.00
N ILE A 117 22.27 -5.45 -16.80
CA ILE A 117 23.38 -5.31 -17.78
C ILE A 117 23.86 -6.66 -18.32
N GLY A 118 23.12 -7.73 -18.08
CA GLY A 118 23.44 -9.05 -18.63
C GLY A 118 24.59 -9.79 -17.94
N ARG A 119 25.02 -9.40 -16.71
CA ARG A 119 26.03 -10.16 -15.96
C ARG A 119 25.55 -11.57 -15.58
N ILE A 120 24.26 -11.78 -15.55
CA ILE A 120 23.58 -13.07 -15.41
C ILE A 120 22.49 -13.18 -16.46
N SER A 121 22.24 -14.39 -16.97
CA SER A 121 21.12 -14.62 -17.89
C SER A 121 19.78 -14.39 -17.18
N VAL A 122 18.75 -13.99 -17.95
CA VAL A 122 17.40 -13.82 -17.38
C VAL A 122 16.85 -15.14 -16.83
N SER A 123 17.18 -16.26 -17.46
CA SER A 123 16.77 -17.60 -17.02
C SER A 123 17.41 -17.97 -15.68
N ASP A 124 18.71 -17.74 -15.52
CA ASP A 124 19.42 -18.04 -14.28
C ASP A 124 18.99 -17.12 -13.16
N TYR A 125 18.77 -15.83 -13.45
CA TYR A 125 18.20 -14.91 -12.48
C TYR A 125 16.83 -15.35 -11.98
N ASN A 126 15.93 -15.74 -12.90
CA ASN A 126 14.59 -16.21 -12.54
C ASN A 126 14.65 -17.52 -11.76
N ARG A 127 15.57 -18.41 -12.05
CA ARG A 127 15.80 -19.64 -11.26
C ARG A 127 16.18 -19.30 -9.81
N ASN A 128 17.11 -18.38 -9.61
CA ASN A 128 17.52 -17.93 -8.26
C ASN A 128 16.35 -17.28 -7.54
N PHE A 129 15.57 -16.45 -8.24
CA PHE A 129 14.39 -15.81 -7.68
C PHE A 129 13.31 -16.82 -7.29
N ASP A 130 13.06 -17.83 -8.12
CA ASP A 130 12.09 -18.89 -7.81
C ASP A 130 12.53 -19.75 -6.63
N GLN A 131 13.83 -19.99 -6.43
CA GLN A 131 14.33 -20.67 -5.23
C GLN A 131 14.01 -19.84 -3.97
N ALA A 132 14.26 -18.53 -3.99
CA ALA A 132 13.90 -17.64 -2.89
C ALA A 132 12.38 -17.60 -2.63
N ALA A 133 11.56 -17.60 -3.68
CA ALA A 133 10.11 -17.62 -3.56
C ALA A 133 9.59 -18.95 -2.99
N ARG A 134 10.16 -20.09 -3.40
CA ARG A 134 9.83 -21.43 -2.86
C ARG A 134 10.20 -21.55 -1.39
N LEU A 135 11.32 -20.95 -0.97
CA LEU A 135 11.69 -20.93 0.45
C LEU A 135 10.62 -20.21 1.29
N LEU A 136 10.08 -19.08 0.80
CA LEU A 136 8.96 -18.38 1.45
C LEU A 136 7.66 -19.22 1.47
N GLU A 137 7.51 -20.19 0.60
CA GLU A 137 6.43 -21.18 0.60
C GLU A 137 6.70 -22.38 1.53
N GLY A 138 7.86 -22.40 2.18
CA GLY A 138 8.29 -23.45 3.09
C GLY A 138 9.08 -24.58 2.45
N THR A 139 9.26 -24.55 1.11
CA THR A 139 10.07 -25.56 0.42
C THR A 139 11.55 -25.34 0.70
N GLY A 140 12.24 -26.36 1.20
CA GLY A 140 13.67 -26.25 1.56
C GLY A 140 13.94 -25.56 2.91
N LYS A 141 12.90 -25.23 3.71
CA LYS A 141 13.04 -24.59 5.02
C LYS A 141 14.05 -25.33 5.90
N LYS A 142 13.90 -26.64 6.03
CA LYS A 142 14.78 -27.44 6.90
C LYS A 142 16.24 -27.38 6.46
N SER A 143 16.52 -27.62 5.17
CA SER A 143 17.90 -27.60 4.66
C SER A 143 18.56 -26.23 4.82
N THR A 144 17.83 -25.14 4.56
CA THR A 144 18.35 -23.78 4.75
C THR A 144 18.63 -23.45 6.21
N LEU A 145 17.77 -23.87 7.14
CA LEU A 145 17.98 -23.66 8.58
C LEU A 145 19.16 -24.52 9.10
N ASP A 146 19.30 -25.74 8.60
CA ASP A 146 20.42 -26.62 8.96
C ASP A 146 21.75 -26.06 8.43
N GLU A 147 21.75 -25.47 7.21
CA GLU A 147 22.93 -24.80 6.64
C GLU A 147 23.33 -23.56 7.46
N LEU A 148 22.38 -22.68 7.77
CA LEU A 148 22.63 -21.51 8.62
C LEU A 148 23.13 -21.91 10.00
N THR A 149 22.61 -22.99 10.58
CA THR A 149 23.07 -23.50 11.88
C THR A 149 24.51 -24.00 11.79
N ARG A 150 24.87 -24.70 10.72
CA ARG A 150 26.25 -25.18 10.51
C ARG A 150 27.23 -24.01 10.31
N GLU A 151 26.89 -23.04 9.47
CA GLU A 151 27.71 -21.85 9.30
C GLU A 151 27.86 -21.04 10.60
N MET A 152 26.81 -20.94 11.40
CA MET A 152 26.83 -20.26 12.69
C MET A 152 27.78 -20.96 13.66
N MET A 153 27.73 -22.31 13.73
CA MET A 153 28.66 -23.10 14.59
C MET A 153 30.10 -22.93 14.10
N GLN A 154 30.34 -23.04 12.80
CA GLN A 154 31.67 -22.83 12.23
C GLN A 154 32.22 -21.45 12.59
N ALA A 155 31.45 -20.37 12.41
CA ALA A 155 31.87 -19.03 12.79
C ALA A 155 32.19 -18.91 14.30
N SER A 156 31.44 -19.62 15.15
CA SER A 156 31.70 -19.68 16.59
C SER A 156 33.01 -20.41 16.91
N ASP A 157 33.28 -21.52 16.22
CA ASP A 157 34.51 -22.29 16.40
C ASP A 157 35.75 -21.50 15.91
N GLU A 158 35.56 -20.66 14.87
CA GLU A 158 36.58 -19.72 14.38
C GLU A 158 36.70 -18.44 15.24
N LEU A 159 35.95 -18.35 16.34
CA LEU A 159 35.88 -17.23 17.30
C LEU A 159 35.38 -15.92 16.64
N ASP A 160 34.70 -16.01 15.45
CA ASP A 160 34.01 -14.90 14.80
C ASP A 160 32.60 -14.77 15.38
N PHE A 161 32.53 -14.26 16.62
CA PHE A 161 31.27 -14.14 17.35
C PHE A 161 30.27 -13.14 16.70
N GLU A 162 30.76 -12.12 16.00
CA GLU A 162 29.89 -11.16 15.30
C GLU A 162 29.18 -11.87 14.15
N ARG A 163 29.88 -12.65 13.35
CA ARG A 163 29.30 -13.44 12.27
C ARG A 163 28.37 -14.52 12.80
N ALA A 164 28.74 -15.21 13.87
CA ALA A 164 27.89 -16.22 14.52
C ALA A 164 26.57 -15.59 15.02
N ALA A 165 26.63 -14.42 15.68
CA ALA A 165 25.46 -13.69 16.13
C ALA A 165 24.56 -13.25 14.96
N TYR A 166 25.13 -12.74 13.88
CA TYR A 166 24.40 -12.36 12.67
C TYR A 166 23.65 -13.55 12.05
N LEU A 167 24.33 -14.72 11.93
CA LEU A 167 23.71 -15.93 11.37
C LEU A 167 22.60 -16.47 12.25
N ARG A 168 22.78 -16.42 13.59
CA ARG A 168 21.73 -16.74 14.56
C ARG A 168 20.51 -15.88 14.35
N ASP A 169 20.69 -14.57 14.27
CA ASP A 169 19.59 -13.61 14.14
C ASP A 169 18.83 -13.79 12.80
N ILE A 170 19.53 -14.11 11.71
CA ILE A 170 18.93 -14.48 10.43
C ILE A 170 18.11 -15.75 10.56
N ARG A 171 18.68 -16.81 11.15
CA ARG A 171 17.99 -18.09 11.36
C ARG A 171 16.70 -17.88 12.15
N ASP A 172 16.75 -17.14 13.25
CA ASP A 172 15.62 -16.90 14.13
C ASP A 172 14.54 -16.04 13.45
N ASN A 173 14.93 -15.06 12.64
CA ASN A 173 14.01 -14.29 11.81
C ASN A 173 13.34 -15.16 10.72
N LEU A 174 14.10 -16.02 10.06
CA LEU A 174 13.56 -16.99 9.09
C LEU A 174 12.56 -17.94 9.74
N VAL A 175 12.85 -18.47 10.94
CA VAL A 175 11.92 -19.33 11.68
C VAL A 175 10.59 -18.60 11.88
N LYS A 176 10.63 -17.34 12.38
CA LYS A 176 9.42 -16.51 12.60
C LYS A 176 8.65 -16.23 11.32
N VAL A 177 9.34 -15.96 10.20
CA VAL A 177 8.70 -15.64 8.91
C VAL A 177 8.13 -16.89 8.24
N LEU A 178 8.82 -18.03 8.34
CA LEU A 178 8.42 -19.29 7.72
C LEU A 178 7.51 -20.15 8.61
N GLU A 179 7.10 -19.63 9.76
CA GLU A 179 6.12 -20.30 10.60
C GLU A 179 4.74 -20.31 9.88
N PRO A 180 4.11 -21.50 9.71
CA PRO A 180 2.86 -21.58 8.97
C PRO A 180 1.72 -20.92 9.75
N ALA A 181 1.30 -19.73 9.35
CA ALA A 181 0.04 -19.18 9.79
C ALA A 181 -1.11 -19.82 8.99
N ARG A 182 -2.09 -20.39 9.68
CA ARG A 182 -3.31 -20.88 9.03
C ARG A 182 -3.96 -19.72 8.26
N ARG A 183 -4.25 -19.95 6.99
CA ARG A 183 -5.31 -19.19 6.34
C ARG A 183 -6.61 -19.63 7.00
N PHE A 184 -7.24 -18.75 7.77
CA PHE A 184 -8.59 -18.97 8.27
C PHE A 184 -9.51 -19.15 7.05
N GLN A 185 -9.70 -20.41 6.62
CA GLN A 185 -10.58 -20.75 5.52
C GLN A 185 -12.00 -21.05 6.05
N LYS A 186 -12.97 -20.50 5.32
CA LYS A 186 -14.42 -20.77 5.35
C LYS A 186 -15.15 -20.57 6.70
N GLY A 187 -15.99 -19.57 6.72
CA GLY A 187 -16.90 -19.23 7.82
C GLY A 187 -16.53 -17.98 8.60
N THR A 188 -15.31 -17.49 8.47
CA THR A 188 -14.92 -16.20 9.02
C THR A 188 -15.04 -15.13 7.94
N PRO A 189 -15.78 -14.04 8.20
CA PRO A 189 -15.85 -12.94 7.25
C PRO A 189 -14.45 -12.48 6.88
N ASN A 190 -14.25 -12.23 5.60
CA ASN A 190 -13.04 -11.80 4.89
C ASN A 190 -11.87 -11.37 5.76
N LEU A 191 -10.75 -12.11 5.72
CA LEU A 191 -9.48 -11.66 6.29
C LEU A 191 -9.19 -10.22 5.82
N PRO A 192 -8.87 -9.28 6.73
CA PRO A 192 -8.52 -7.93 6.32
C PRO A 192 -7.23 -7.98 5.49
N GLY A 193 -7.34 -7.86 4.21
CA GLY A 193 -6.17 -7.93 3.31
C GLY A 193 -6.50 -8.03 1.83
N THR A 194 -7.69 -8.49 1.46
CA THR A 194 -8.11 -8.46 0.05
C THR A 194 -9.02 -7.27 -0.16
N VAL A 195 -8.58 -6.29 -0.95
CA VAL A 195 -9.43 -5.19 -1.39
C VAL A 195 -10.18 -5.68 -2.62
N ARG A 196 -11.50 -5.82 -2.49
CA ARG A 196 -12.43 -6.05 -3.59
C ARG A 196 -13.24 -4.77 -3.80
N PRO A 197 -12.75 -3.84 -4.63
CA PRO A 197 -13.33 -2.51 -4.70
C PRO A 197 -14.84 -2.51 -4.95
N GLU A 198 -15.33 -3.44 -5.77
CA GLU A 198 -16.75 -3.51 -6.11
C GLU A 198 -17.62 -4.05 -4.96
N GLU A 199 -17.14 -5.05 -4.23
CA GLU A 199 -17.83 -5.61 -3.06
C GLU A 199 -17.77 -4.62 -1.89
N ASP A 200 -16.59 -4.06 -1.63
CA ASP A 200 -16.36 -3.07 -0.57
C ASP A 200 -17.23 -1.82 -0.77
N MET A 201 -17.42 -1.39 -2.03
CA MET A 201 -18.28 -0.25 -2.39
C MET A 201 -19.75 -0.54 -2.18
N LYS A 202 -20.21 -1.75 -2.51
CA LYS A 202 -21.61 -2.18 -2.24
C LYS A 202 -21.89 -2.23 -0.76
N GLU A 203 -20.97 -2.84 0.02
CA GLU A 203 -21.10 -2.92 1.47
C GLU A 203 -21.13 -1.53 2.11
N LEU A 204 -20.27 -0.61 1.65
CA LEU A 204 -20.26 0.79 2.10
C LEU A 204 -21.57 1.49 1.73
N GLY A 205 -22.07 1.31 0.51
CA GLY A 205 -23.35 1.88 0.08
C GLY A 205 -24.51 1.45 0.97
N LEU A 206 -24.59 0.14 1.28
CA LEU A 206 -25.58 -0.41 2.19
C LEU A 206 -25.45 0.15 3.61
N ALA A 207 -24.22 0.23 4.13
CA ALA A 207 -23.94 0.77 5.47
C ALA A 207 -24.32 2.25 5.61
N LEU A 208 -24.23 3.03 4.52
CA LEU A 208 -24.61 4.44 4.48
C LEU A 208 -26.06 4.68 4.06
N GLY A 209 -26.82 3.63 3.73
CA GLY A 209 -28.20 3.76 3.27
C GLY A 209 -28.34 4.42 1.91
N LEU A 210 -27.33 4.30 1.04
CA LEU A 210 -27.38 4.84 -0.32
C LEU A 210 -28.11 3.88 -1.26
N GLU A 211 -28.87 4.42 -2.21
CA GLU A 211 -29.56 3.63 -3.23
C GLU A 211 -28.58 2.91 -4.18
N GLU A 212 -27.46 3.57 -4.48
CA GLU A 212 -26.37 3.03 -5.31
C GLU A 212 -25.02 3.11 -4.59
N PRO A 213 -24.07 2.22 -4.89
CA PRO A 213 -22.72 2.31 -4.35
C PRO A 213 -22.04 3.63 -4.71
N PRO A 214 -21.32 4.28 -3.78
CA PRO A 214 -20.71 5.58 -4.04
C PRO A 214 -19.58 5.47 -5.09
N ALA A 215 -19.79 5.99 -6.29
CA ALA A 215 -18.80 5.96 -7.37
C ALA A 215 -17.55 6.82 -7.06
N ILE A 216 -17.74 7.88 -6.29
CA ILE A 216 -16.68 8.82 -5.90
C ILE A 216 -16.70 9.00 -4.40
N MET A 217 -15.52 8.90 -3.79
CA MET A 217 -15.31 9.17 -2.38
C MET A 217 -14.13 10.15 -2.23
N GLU A 218 -14.33 11.20 -1.45
CA GLU A 218 -13.29 12.16 -1.11
C GLU A 218 -13.08 12.15 0.41
N CYS A 219 -11.82 12.08 0.83
CA CYS A 219 -11.45 12.12 2.23
C CYS A 219 -10.52 13.30 2.46
N PHE A 220 -10.77 14.05 3.54
CA PHE A 220 -10.03 15.24 3.91
C PHE A 220 -9.31 15.03 5.23
N ASP A 221 -8.10 15.56 5.33
CA ASP A 221 -7.29 15.55 6.55
C ASP A 221 -6.68 16.94 6.76
N ILE A 222 -6.74 17.44 8.01
CA ILE A 222 -6.17 18.73 8.40
C ILE A 222 -4.83 18.45 9.05
N SER A 223 -3.78 19.09 8.52
CA SER A 223 -2.42 19.00 9.07
C SER A 223 -1.92 20.37 9.50
N ASN A 224 -1.62 20.50 10.77
CA ASN A 224 -1.03 21.69 11.38
C ASN A 224 0.50 21.57 11.35
N VAL A 225 1.17 22.24 10.40
CA VAL A 225 2.64 22.19 10.26
C VAL A 225 3.30 23.17 11.26
N SER A 226 2.61 24.25 11.60
CA SER A 226 2.98 25.23 12.64
C SER A 226 1.75 26.04 13.03
N SER A 227 1.85 26.85 14.09
CA SER A 227 0.72 27.71 14.53
C SER A 227 0.13 28.60 13.44
N ASN A 228 0.89 28.88 12.36
CA ASN A 228 0.52 29.82 11.30
C ASN A 228 0.33 29.15 9.92
N HIS A 229 0.52 27.82 9.80
CA HIS A 229 0.43 27.14 8.51
C HIS A 229 -0.42 25.87 8.63
N ILE A 230 -1.71 26.05 8.34
CA ILE A 230 -2.69 24.96 8.31
C ILE A 230 -2.93 24.57 6.87
N VAL A 231 -2.79 23.29 6.58
CA VAL A 231 -2.99 22.72 5.24
C VAL A 231 -3.97 21.55 5.33
N ALA A 232 -4.94 21.50 4.42
CA ALA A 232 -5.78 20.35 4.25
C ALA A 232 -5.32 19.52 3.04
N SER A 233 -5.28 18.22 3.20
CA SER A 233 -5.06 17.25 2.14
C SER A 233 -6.38 16.58 1.77
N MET A 234 -6.63 16.43 0.47
CA MET A 234 -7.77 15.69 -0.05
C MET A 234 -7.29 14.52 -0.89
N VAL A 235 -7.74 13.34 -0.58
CA VAL A 235 -7.58 12.13 -1.38
C VAL A 235 -8.91 11.74 -2.00
N ARG A 236 -8.86 11.17 -3.20
CA ARG A 236 -10.06 10.75 -3.93
C ARG A 236 -9.94 9.30 -4.35
N PHE A 237 -11.06 8.60 -4.22
CA PHE A 237 -11.25 7.27 -4.78
C PHE A 237 -12.35 7.34 -5.85
N THR A 238 -12.11 6.70 -6.96
CA THR A 238 -13.08 6.54 -8.04
C THR A 238 -13.31 5.06 -8.26
N ASN A 239 -14.55 4.60 -8.14
CA ASN A 239 -14.94 3.18 -8.21
C ASN A 239 -14.08 2.29 -7.30
N GLY A 240 -13.88 2.72 -6.05
CA GLY A 240 -13.11 2.01 -5.03
C GLY A 240 -11.59 1.99 -5.26
N LYS A 241 -11.06 2.69 -6.26
CA LYS A 241 -9.62 2.76 -6.58
C LYS A 241 -9.07 4.17 -6.32
N PRO A 242 -7.83 4.31 -5.78
CA PRO A 242 -7.21 5.61 -5.59
C PRO A 242 -7.05 6.37 -6.91
N ASP A 243 -7.56 7.59 -6.97
CA ASP A 243 -7.42 8.50 -8.10
C ASP A 243 -6.41 9.60 -7.76
N ASN A 244 -5.13 9.28 -7.89
CA ASN A 244 -4.04 10.18 -7.51
C ASN A 244 -4.02 11.49 -8.30
N LYS A 245 -4.60 11.51 -9.50
CA LYS A 245 -4.67 12.72 -10.35
C LYS A 245 -5.63 13.76 -9.77
N ALA A 246 -6.62 13.31 -9.00
CA ALA A 246 -7.62 14.15 -8.36
C ALA A 246 -7.25 14.58 -6.94
N TYR A 247 -6.11 14.15 -6.38
CA TYR A 247 -5.64 14.59 -5.08
C TYR A 247 -5.38 16.09 -5.05
N ARG A 248 -5.75 16.76 -3.96
CA ARG A 248 -5.61 18.20 -3.80
C ARG A 248 -5.03 18.56 -2.45
N ARG A 249 -4.39 19.72 -2.39
CA ARG A 249 -3.96 20.36 -1.16
C ARG A 249 -4.59 21.75 -1.08
N TYR A 250 -5.10 22.10 0.08
CA TYR A 250 -5.74 23.38 0.34
C TYR A 250 -4.99 24.09 1.46
N ARG A 251 -4.52 25.30 1.18
CA ARG A 251 -4.04 26.18 2.25
C ARG A 251 -5.27 26.81 2.89
N ILE A 252 -5.38 26.74 4.22
CA ILE A 252 -6.41 27.40 5.00
C ILE A 252 -6.11 28.91 5.02
N ARG A 253 -7.13 29.74 4.88
CA ARG A 253 -6.99 31.18 4.67
C ARG A 253 -7.78 32.03 5.68
N THR A 254 -8.90 31.54 6.19
CA THR A 254 -9.87 32.30 6.97
C THR A 254 -9.92 31.89 8.44
N VAL A 255 -9.15 30.87 8.83
CA VAL A 255 -9.13 30.35 10.20
C VAL A 255 -7.83 30.75 10.88
N ASP A 256 -7.95 31.50 11.96
CA ASP A 256 -6.82 31.84 12.83
C ASP A 256 -6.66 30.81 13.94
N GLY A 257 -5.43 30.32 14.11
CA GLY A 257 -5.10 29.31 15.14
C GLY A 257 -5.53 27.88 14.76
N GLN A 258 -5.34 26.95 15.70
CA GLN A 258 -5.62 25.52 15.52
C GLN A 258 -7.11 25.23 15.77
N ASN A 259 -7.91 25.30 14.71
CA ASN A 259 -9.31 24.92 14.74
C ASN A 259 -9.63 24.02 13.55
N ASP A 260 -9.56 22.72 13.76
CA ASP A 260 -9.74 21.71 12.71
C ASP A 260 -11.16 21.71 12.13
N PHE A 261 -12.19 21.98 12.97
CA PHE A 261 -13.58 22.06 12.49
C PHE A 261 -13.81 23.25 11.57
N ALA A 262 -13.31 24.43 11.93
CA ALA A 262 -13.42 25.61 11.09
C ALA A 262 -12.61 25.45 9.80
N SER A 263 -11.42 24.88 9.88
CA SER A 263 -10.56 24.56 8.73
C SER A 263 -11.21 23.58 7.79
N MET A 264 -11.82 22.52 8.30
CA MET A 264 -12.57 21.53 7.52
C MET A 264 -13.78 22.19 6.83
N SER A 265 -14.54 23.02 7.55
CA SER A 265 -15.67 23.76 6.99
C SER A 265 -15.25 24.66 5.82
N GLU A 266 -14.13 25.39 5.95
CA GLU A 266 -13.59 26.22 4.87
C GLU A 266 -13.28 25.37 3.64
N VAL A 267 -12.57 24.26 3.81
CA VAL A 267 -12.15 23.40 2.69
C VAL A 267 -13.35 22.80 1.97
N ILE A 268 -14.28 22.21 2.72
CA ILE A 268 -15.49 21.59 2.18
C ILE A 268 -16.31 22.63 1.41
N ARG A 269 -16.52 23.81 2.00
CA ARG A 269 -17.26 24.89 1.34
C ARG A 269 -16.58 25.31 0.03
N ARG A 270 -15.27 25.54 0.03
CA ARG A 270 -14.52 25.91 -1.18
C ARG A 270 -14.56 24.81 -2.23
N ARG A 271 -14.51 23.54 -1.85
CA ARG A 271 -14.55 22.40 -2.77
C ARG A 271 -15.93 22.26 -3.41
N TYR A 272 -16.97 22.20 -2.61
CA TYR A 272 -18.32 21.84 -3.08
C TYR A 272 -19.12 23.03 -3.59
N SER A 273 -18.90 24.25 -3.10
CA SER A 273 -19.54 25.44 -3.72
C SER A 273 -19.18 25.59 -5.20
N ARG A 274 -17.94 25.27 -5.56
CA ARG A 274 -17.52 25.27 -6.95
C ARG A 274 -18.23 24.20 -7.77
N ILE A 275 -18.32 22.97 -7.24
CA ILE A 275 -19.00 21.85 -7.91
C ILE A 275 -20.49 22.14 -8.10
N LEU A 276 -21.15 22.68 -7.07
CA LEU A 276 -22.56 23.08 -7.17
C LEU A 276 -22.78 24.17 -8.23
N ALA A 277 -21.93 25.20 -8.24
CA ALA A 277 -22.02 26.24 -9.25
C ALA A 277 -21.76 25.71 -10.68
N GLU A 278 -20.84 24.77 -10.86
CA GLU A 278 -20.61 24.07 -12.12
C GLU A 278 -21.83 23.23 -12.51
N SER A 279 -22.47 22.53 -11.57
CA SER A 279 -23.67 21.73 -11.78
C SER A 279 -24.86 22.59 -12.22
N ASP A 280 -25.08 23.74 -11.56
CA ASP A 280 -26.14 24.69 -11.91
C ASP A 280 -25.94 25.27 -13.32
N ALA A 281 -24.69 25.55 -13.68
CA ALA A 281 -24.35 26.01 -15.03
C ALA A 281 -24.61 24.94 -16.09
N VAL A 282 -24.35 23.66 -15.77
CA VAL A 282 -24.66 22.54 -16.67
C VAL A 282 -26.17 22.36 -16.81
N ALA A 283 -26.90 22.39 -15.68
CA ALA A 283 -28.36 22.25 -15.69
C ALA A 283 -29.08 23.35 -16.46
N SER A 284 -28.54 24.57 -16.49
CA SER A 284 -29.10 25.72 -17.20
C SER A 284 -28.61 25.83 -18.67
N ARG A 285 -27.84 24.88 -19.16
CA ARG A 285 -27.27 24.88 -20.50
C ARG A 285 -28.35 24.66 -21.57
N PRO A 286 -28.43 25.54 -22.59
CA PRO A 286 -29.29 25.32 -23.77
C PRO A 286 -28.87 24.06 -24.55
N ALA A 287 -29.83 23.29 -25.06
CA ALA A 287 -29.57 22.04 -25.76
C ALA A 287 -28.72 22.18 -27.04
N ASP A 288 -28.75 23.37 -27.64
CA ASP A 288 -28.02 23.73 -28.87
C ASP A 288 -26.57 24.16 -28.62
N MET A 289 -26.14 24.27 -27.37
CA MET A 289 -24.76 24.69 -27.01
C MET A 289 -23.97 23.58 -26.34
N THR A 290 -22.65 23.51 -26.63
CA THR A 290 -21.74 22.69 -25.83
C THR A 290 -21.52 23.34 -24.47
N LEU A 291 -21.12 22.55 -23.48
CA LEU A 291 -20.79 23.07 -22.13
C LEU A 291 -19.74 24.18 -22.20
N TYR A 292 -18.71 24.01 -23.04
CA TYR A 292 -17.66 25.01 -23.23
C TYR A 292 -18.21 26.34 -23.79
N GLN A 293 -19.07 26.26 -24.81
CA GLN A 293 -19.71 27.48 -25.40
C GLN A 293 -20.57 28.18 -24.38
N TRP A 294 -21.36 27.44 -23.61
CA TRP A 294 -22.21 28.00 -22.58
C TRP A 294 -21.42 28.67 -21.45
N LEU A 295 -20.39 28.00 -20.90
CA LEU A 295 -19.52 28.58 -19.87
C LEU A 295 -18.77 29.83 -20.38
N LYS A 296 -18.33 29.81 -21.63
CA LYS A 296 -17.71 30.99 -22.27
C LYS A 296 -18.67 32.16 -22.40
N LYS A 297 -19.94 31.91 -22.75
CA LYS A 297 -20.99 32.92 -22.79
C LYS A 297 -21.24 33.52 -21.40
N LEU A 298 -21.42 32.66 -20.37
CA LEU A 298 -21.60 33.09 -18.98
C LEU A 298 -20.38 33.88 -18.46
N SER A 299 -19.18 33.54 -18.88
CA SER A 299 -17.95 34.26 -18.53
C SER A 299 -17.94 35.66 -19.12
N GLY A 300 -18.38 35.82 -20.40
CA GLY A 300 -18.53 37.11 -21.05
C GLY A 300 -19.57 38.01 -20.39
N GLU A 301 -20.62 37.42 -19.79
CA GLU A 301 -21.66 38.13 -19.03
C GLU A 301 -21.29 38.38 -17.57
N GLY A 302 -20.10 37.98 -17.11
CA GLY A 302 -19.68 38.05 -15.70
C GLY A 302 -20.40 37.09 -14.75
N LYS A 303 -21.17 36.14 -15.31
CA LYS A 303 -22.01 35.17 -14.54
C LYS A 303 -21.42 33.77 -14.48
N ALA A 304 -20.24 33.52 -15.06
CA ALA A 304 -19.64 32.18 -15.03
C ALA A 304 -19.23 31.80 -13.63
N PRO A 305 -19.61 30.59 -13.14
CA PRO A 305 -19.25 30.11 -11.83
C PRO A 305 -17.75 29.78 -11.69
N ILE A 306 -17.06 29.61 -12.82
CA ILE A 306 -15.64 29.31 -12.91
C ILE A 306 -14.96 30.12 -14.01
N LYS A 307 -13.66 30.35 -13.86
CA LYS A 307 -12.84 30.95 -14.92
C LYS A 307 -12.71 29.91 -16.06
N VAL A 308 -13.29 30.20 -17.21
CA VAL A 308 -13.22 29.33 -18.38
C VAL A 308 -11.79 29.35 -18.92
N PRO A 309 -11.09 28.21 -19.03
CA PRO A 309 -9.76 28.17 -19.63
C PRO A 309 -9.80 28.58 -21.11
N GLU A 310 -8.78 29.26 -21.58
CA GLU A 310 -8.65 29.61 -23.01
C GLU A 310 -8.40 28.37 -23.88
N ASP A 311 -7.86 27.30 -23.27
CA ASP A 311 -7.51 26.06 -23.96
C ASP A 311 -8.59 24.97 -23.76
N ARG A 312 -9.08 24.40 -24.88
CA ARG A 312 -10.13 23.37 -24.91
C ARG A 312 -9.77 22.07 -24.17
N LYS A 313 -8.48 21.81 -23.91
CA LYS A 313 -8.00 20.52 -23.32
C LYS A 313 -8.22 20.41 -21.81
N SER A 314 -8.66 21.47 -21.14
CA SER A 314 -8.83 21.49 -19.68
C SER A 314 -10.28 21.47 -19.20
N VAL A 315 -11.25 21.44 -20.09
CA VAL A 315 -12.68 21.26 -19.79
C VAL A 315 -13.02 19.80 -20.14
N VAL A 316 -13.13 18.96 -19.15
CA VAL A 316 -13.56 17.56 -19.32
C VAL A 316 -15.04 17.57 -19.65
N GLU A 317 -15.41 17.00 -20.79
CA GLU A 317 -16.78 16.67 -21.16
C GLU A 317 -17.38 15.63 -20.21
#